data_e4ab3cbca33034e551ba537906252701
#
_entry.id   e4ab3cbca33034e551ba537906252701
#
_cell.length_a   1.000
_cell.length_b   1.000
_cell.length_c   1.000
_cell.angle_alpha   90.00
_cell.angle_beta   90.00
_cell.angle_gamma   90.00
#
_symmetry.space_group_name_H-M   'P 1'
#
loop_
_entity.id
_entity.type
_entity.pdbx_description
1 polymer ?
#
loop_
_entity_poly.entity_id
_entity_poly.type
_entity_poly.pdbx_seq_one_letter_code
_entity_poly.pdbx_strand_id
1 'polypeptide(L)'
;MTGAETSVQLYSVREAIAEDLPGAIARVAELGFTRVEPWGFVDKVEQFRQALTENDLSAPSAHAGLVAAEDVQPIFAAAAALGVQTLIDPMVPAERWSSRADIQATADRLAELAGPAADHGLTIGYHNHRWELAQQVDGRPALEVFADLLDDRVVLEVDTYWAAVGGVSVPELLARLGERVQLLHVKDGPITDDPKAQLPAGEGAMDIPAVLAAAPRALRVVEFDAYAGDIFEGLAASLAYLRGHA
;
A
#
# COMPACT_ATOMS: atom_id res chain seq x y z
N MET A 1 16.98 -11.68 -15.32
CA MET A 1 15.93 -10.69 -15.02
C MET A 1 15.73 -10.78 -13.52
N THR A 2 16.03 -9.74 -12.76
CA THR A 2 15.70 -9.68 -11.34
C THR A 2 14.19 -9.60 -11.27
N GLY A 3 13.53 -10.61 -10.68
CA GLY A 3 12.08 -10.62 -10.47
C GLY A 3 11.64 -9.35 -9.72
N ALA A 4 10.36 -8.97 -9.85
CA ALA A 4 9.82 -7.83 -9.12
C ALA A 4 10.01 -8.07 -7.62
N GLU A 5 10.48 -7.03 -6.94
CA GLU A 5 10.80 -7.10 -5.52
C GLU A 5 9.53 -7.17 -4.68
N THR A 6 9.59 -7.90 -3.56
CA THR A 6 8.44 -8.07 -2.67
C THR A 6 8.71 -7.43 -1.32
N SER A 7 7.78 -6.61 -0.87
CA SER A 7 7.71 -5.95 0.43
C SER A 7 6.57 -6.53 1.26
N VAL A 8 6.47 -6.14 2.52
CA VAL A 8 5.33 -6.44 3.40
C VAL A 8 4.87 -5.19 4.12
N GLN A 9 3.54 -4.95 4.10
CA GLN A 9 2.93 -3.89 4.89
C GLN A 9 2.87 -4.31 6.37
N LEU A 10 3.53 -3.52 7.23
CA LEU A 10 3.66 -3.83 8.66
C LEU A 10 2.36 -3.67 9.45
N TYR A 11 1.32 -3.05 8.88
CA TYR A 11 -0.02 -3.05 9.46
C TYR A 11 -0.54 -4.49 9.67
N SER A 12 -0.13 -5.43 8.83
CA SER A 12 -0.48 -6.84 8.96
C SER A 12 -0.06 -7.42 10.32
N VAL A 13 1.07 -6.97 10.86
CA VAL A 13 1.65 -7.44 12.13
C VAL A 13 1.54 -6.40 13.26
N ARG A 14 0.60 -5.44 13.13
CA ARG A 14 0.43 -4.32 14.08
C ARG A 14 0.25 -4.74 15.53
N GLU A 15 -0.41 -5.87 15.78
CA GLU A 15 -0.60 -6.38 17.13
C GLU A 15 0.74 -6.84 17.74
N ALA A 16 1.54 -7.59 16.98
CA ALA A 16 2.88 -7.98 17.40
C ALA A 16 3.81 -6.77 17.59
N ILE A 17 3.72 -5.76 16.70
CA ILE A 17 4.48 -4.49 16.83
C ILE A 17 4.05 -3.70 18.08
N ALA A 18 2.78 -3.75 18.45
CA ALA A 18 2.31 -3.07 19.66
C ALA A 18 2.84 -3.74 20.94
N GLU A 19 3.06 -5.05 20.91
CA GLU A 19 3.61 -5.83 22.03
C GLU A 19 5.15 -5.73 22.08
N ASP A 20 5.82 -6.01 20.96
CA ASP A 20 7.28 -6.01 20.82
C ASP A 20 7.69 -5.64 19.38
N LEU A 21 7.93 -4.35 19.13
CA LEU A 21 8.33 -3.87 17.81
C LEU A 21 9.63 -4.52 17.30
N PRO A 22 10.74 -4.56 18.06
CA PRO A 22 11.96 -5.20 17.57
C PRO A 22 11.77 -6.69 17.25
N GLY A 23 11.09 -7.42 18.12
CA GLY A 23 10.82 -8.85 17.91
C GLY A 23 9.90 -9.11 16.71
N ALA A 24 8.87 -8.29 16.49
CA ALA A 24 8.00 -8.40 15.33
C ALA A 24 8.76 -8.15 14.01
N ILE A 25 9.62 -7.13 13.97
CA ILE A 25 10.46 -6.82 12.80
C ILE A 25 11.47 -7.93 12.53
N ALA A 26 12.13 -8.45 13.57
CA ALA A 26 13.05 -9.58 13.43
C ALA A 26 12.33 -10.82 12.85
N ARG A 27 11.12 -11.10 13.34
CA ARG A 27 10.31 -12.22 12.83
C ARG A 27 9.94 -12.04 11.36
N VAL A 28 9.62 -10.83 10.93
CA VAL A 28 9.38 -10.51 9.49
C VAL A 28 10.62 -10.79 8.65
N ALA A 29 11.81 -10.40 9.12
CA ALA A 29 13.08 -10.68 8.43
C ALA A 29 13.37 -12.19 8.35
N GLU A 30 13.09 -12.95 9.42
CA GLU A 30 13.24 -14.42 9.46
C GLU A 30 12.35 -15.14 8.43
N LEU A 31 11.18 -14.59 8.07
CA LEU A 31 10.36 -15.09 6.97
C LEU A 31 11.04 -14.92 5.60
N GLY A 32 12.07 -14.08 5.53
CA GLY A 32 12.85 -13.82 4.33
C GLY A 32 12.44 -12.54 3.59
N PHE A 33 11.60 -11.69 4.14
CA PHE A 33 11.42 -10.35 3.59
C PHE A 33 12.72 -9.56 3.74
N THR A 34 13.02 -8.73 2.75
CA THR A 34 14.14 -7.76 2.76
C THR A 34 13.64 -6.33 2.66
N ARG A 35 12.34 -6.17 2.47
CA ARG A 35 11.65 -4.89 2.38
C ARG A 35 10.39 -4.92 3.20
N VAL A 36 10.10 -3.78 3.80
CA VAL A 36 8.89 -3.55 4.58
C VAL A 36 8.26 -2.22 4.19
N GLU A 37 6.99 -2.09 4.48
CA GLU A 37 6.25 -0.84 4.40
C GLU A 37 5.74 -0.48 5.79
N PRO A 38 6.42 0.44 6.49
CA PRO A 38 6.04 0.87 7.83
C PRO A 38 4.70 1.62 7.88
N TRP A 39 3.98 1.39 8.98
CA TRP A 39 2.78 2.11 9.36
C TRP A 39 2.91 2.55 10.82
N GLY A 40 2.35 3.73 11.19
CA GLY A 40 2.38 4.20 12.57
C GLY A 40 3.79 4.50 13.11
N PHE A 41 4.71 4.90 12.24
CA PHE A 41 6.13 5.04 12.53
C PHE A 41 6.54 6.43 13.05
N VAL A 42 5.72 7.47 12.84
CA VAL A 42 6.11 8.89 13.06
C VAL A 42 6.60 9.14 14.48
N ASP A 43 5.87 8.65 15.48
CA ASP A 43 6.23 8.81 16.89
C ASP A 43 7.25 7.77 17.40
N LYS A 44 7.64 6.82 16.54
CA LYS A 44 8.52 5.69 16.87
C LYS A 44 9.69 5.56 15.90
N VAL A 45 10.03 6.63 15.17
CA VAL A 45 10.99 6.60 14.07
C VAL A 45 12.32 5.96 14.44
N GLU A 46 12.85 6.29 15.61
CA GLU A 46 14.14 5.74 16.05
C GLU A 46 14.07 4.24 16.36
N GLN A 47 12.96 3.77 16.94
CA GLN A 47 12.75 2.34 17.19
C GLN A 47 12.64 1.56 15.89
N PHE A 48 11.88 2.06 14.90
CA PHE A 48 11.81 1.47 13.57
C PHE A 48 13.17 1.47 12.90
N ARG A 49 13.87 2.62 12.89
CA ARG A 49 15.19 2.75 12.26
C ARG A 49 16.18 1.73 12.81
N GLN A 50 16.24 1.58 14.14
CA GLN A 50 17.11 0.60 14.80
C GLN A 50 16.71 -0.83 14.40
N ALA A 51 15.44 -1.21 14.54
CA ALA A 51 14.95 -2.55 14.24
C ALA A 51 15.17 -2.94 12.77
N LEU A 52 14.93 -2.00 11.83
CA LEU A 52 15.19 -2.23 10.40
C LEU A 52 16.69 -2.43 10.12
N THR A 53 17.54 -1.61 10.73
CA THR A 53 19.01 -1.72 10.55
C THR A 53 19.56 -3.04 11.11
N GLU A 54 19.11 -3.44 12.31
CA GLU A 54 19.54 -4.68 12.96
C GLU A 54 19.15 -5.95 12.19
N ASN A 55 18.13 -5.85 11.33
CA ASN A 55 17.60 -6.97 10.55
C ASN A 55 17.85 -6.84 9.04
N ASP A 56 18.71 -5.93 8.59
CA ASP A 56 19.03 -5.70 7.17
C ASP A 56 17.78 -5.45 6.29
N LEU A 57 16.74 -4.80 6.85
CA LEU A 57 15.51 -4.45 6.16
C LEU A 57 15.56 -3.03 5.62
N SER A 58 15.01 -2.82 4.42
CA SER A 58 14.77 -1.50 3.85
C SER A 58 13.28 -1.16 3.82
N ALA A 59 12.96 0.14 3.83
CA ALA A 59 11.60 0.65 3.76
C ALA A 59 11.42 1.54 2.52
N PRO A 60 11.25 0.97 1.31
CA PRO A 60 11.10 1.76 0.08
C PRO A 60 9.81 2.59 0.07
N SER A 61 8.78 2.14 0.75
CA SER A 61 7.50 2.84 0.94
C SER A 61 7.05 2.82 2.40
N ALA A 62 6.12 3.70 2.75
CA ALA A 62 5.49 3.75 4.08
C ALA A 62 4.10 4.40 4.00
N HIS A 63 3.22 4.06 4.93
CA HIS A 63 1.89 4.65 5.06
C HIS A 63 1.85 5.72 6.16
N ALA A 64 1.34 6.91 5.82
CA ALA A 64 0.99 7.96 6.78
C ALA A 64 -0.12 8.85 6.22
N GLY A 65 -1.05 9.29 7.07
CA GLY A 65 -2.11 10.20 6.68
C GLY A 65 -1.55 11.58 6.33
N LEU A 66 -1.64 11.98 5.07
CA LEU A 66 -1.13 13.23 4.53
C LEU A 66 -2.23 14.24 4.26
N VAL A 67 -3.34 13.79 3.68
CA VAL A 67 -4.45 14.66 3.26
C VAL A 67 -5.10 15.35 4.45
N ALA A 68 -5.27 14.62 5.56
CA ALA A 68 -5.88 15.13 6.79
C ALA A 68 -4.90 15.84 7.75
N ALA A 69 -3.59 15.73 7.52
CA ALA A 69 -2.59 16.30 8.40
C ALA A 69 -2.57 17.85 8.32
N GLU A 70 -2.60 18.53 9.45
CA GLU A 70 -2.41 19.99 9.54
C GLU A 70 -0.94 20.35 9.30
N ASP A 71 -0.01 19.57 9.85
CA ASP A 71 1.43 19.70 9.66
C ASP A 71 2.03 18.38 9.18
N VAL A 72 2.55 18.37 7.97
CA VAL A 72 3.18 17.19 7.33
C VAL A 72 4.70 17.14 7.55
N GLN A 73 5.33 18.19 8.05
CA GLN A 73 6.78 18.25 8.18
C GLN A 73 7.36 17.17 9.11
N PRO A 74 6.76 16.88 10.28
CA PRO A 74 7.22 15.76 11.10
C PRO A 74 7.09 14.41 10.40
N ILE A 75 6.05 14.23 9.58
CA ILE A 75 5.81 12.98 8.82
C ILE A 75 6.90 12.82 7.76
N PHE A 76 7.19 13.86 6.98
CA PHE A 76 8.23 13.83 5.96
C PHE A 76 9.62 13.60 6.56
N ALA A 77 9.94 14.29 7.65
CA ALA A 77 11.21 14.09 8.35
C ALA A 77 11.37 12.65 8.87
N ALA A 78 10.31 12.08 9.46
CA ALA A 78 10.31 10.70 9.93
C ALA A 78 10.47 9.68 8.80
N ALA A 79 9.74 9.86 7.69
CA ALA A 79 9.84 9.00 6.52
C ALA A 79 11.26 9.04 5.90
N ALA A 80 11.83 10.24 5.73
CA ALA A 80 13.18 10.42 5.22
C ALA A 80 14.24 9.77 6.15
N ALA A 81 14.06 9.85 7.47
CA ALA A 81 14.96 9.23 8.46
C ALA A 81 14.93 7.68 8.40
N LEU A 82 13.85 7.07 7.91
CA LEU A 82 13.74 5.63 7.64
C LEU A 82 14.24 5.23 6.26
N GLY A 83 14.64 6.19 5.40
CA GLY A 83 15.06 5.94 4.04
C GLY A 83 13.89 5.64 3.07
N VAL A 84 12.68 6.03 3.44
CA VAL A 84 11.49 5.90 2.59
C VAL A 84 11.67 6.74 1.33
N GLN A 85 11.25 6.18 0.20
CA GLN A 85 11.26 6.85 -1.10
C GLN A 85 9.85 7.27 -1.52
N THR A 86 8.84 6.44 -1.21
CA THR A 86 7.45 6.71 -1.54
C THR A 86 6.59 6.71 -0.28
N LEU A 87 5.97 7.83 0.02
CA LEU A 87 5.10 8.00 1.18
C LEU A 87 3.64 8.04 0.72
N ILE A 88 2.86 7.08 1.17
CA ILE A 88 1.49 6.84 0.71
C ILE A 88 0.48 7.33 1.74
N ASP A 89 -0.51 8.12 1.31
CA ASP A 89 -1.71 8.34 2.11
C ASP A 89 -2.58 7.09 2.04
N PRO A 90 -2.80 6.40 3.17
CA PRO A 90 -3.48 5.12 3.15
C PRO A 90 -4.99 5.25 3.08
N MET A 91 -5.58 6.40 3.39
CA MET A 91 -7.02 6.48 3.53
C MET A 91 -7.59 7.90 3.54
N VAL A 92 -8.52 8.14 2.63
CA VAL A 92 -9.44 9.27 2.69
C VAL A 92 -10.87 8.74 2.89
N PRO A 93 -11.67 9.33 3.81
CA PRO A 93 -13.01 8.82 4.12
C PRO A 93 -13.92 8.67 2.92
N ALA A 94 -14.77 7.63 2.93
CA ALA A 94 -15.64 7.25 1.82
C ALA A 94 -16.53 8.38 1.29
N GLU A 95 -16.95 9.30 2.16
CA GLU A 95 -17.79 10.44 1.82
C GLU A 95 -17.10 11.40 0.82
N ARG A 96 -15.78 11.47 0.86
CA ARG A 96 -14.95 12.32 -0.03
C ARG A 96 -14.83 11.79 -1.45
N TRP A 97 -15.43 10.63 -1.74
CA TRP A 97 -15.42 9.99 -3.05
C TRP A 97 -16.76 10.06 -3.79
N SER A 98 -17.75 10.78 -3.21
CA SER A 98 -19.11 10.83 -3.72
C SER A 98 -19.33 11.88 -4.82
N SER A 99 -18.43 12.84 -4.97
CA SER A 99 -18.53 13.90 -5.99
C SER A 99 -17.18 14.22 -6.63
N ARG A 100 -17.22 14.69 -7.88
CA ARG A 100 -16.01 15.16 -8.57
C ARG A 100 -15.31 16.29 -7.81
N ALA A 101 -16.07 17.17 -7.13
CA ALA A 101 -15.50 18.28 -6.37
C ALA A 101 -14.70 17.80 -5.16
N ASP A 102 -15.19 16.78 -4.44
CA ASP A 102 -14.49 16.21 -3.30
C ASP A 102 -13.24 15.43 -3.74
N ILE A 103 -13.33 14.71 -4.87
CA ILE A 103 -12.20 14.02 -5.48
C ILE A 103 -11.14 15.03 -5.92
N GLN A 104 -11.54 16.13 -6.57
CA GLN A 104 -10.63 17.20 -6.97
C GLN A 104 -9.92 17.80 -5.76
N ALA A 105 -10.64 18.10 -4.68
CA ALA A 105 -10.03 18.66 -3.48
C ALA A 105 -8.99 17.71 -2.85
N THR A 106 -9.20 16.39 -2.94
CA THR A 106 -8.21 15.39 -2.50
C THR A 106 -6.99 15.37 -3.41
N ALA A 107 -7.19 15.43 -4.74
CA ALA A 107 -6.12 15.49 -5.72
C ALA A 107 -5.29 16.78 -5.57
N ASP A 108 -5.96 17.94 -5.41
CA ASP A 108 -5.31 19.24 -5.22
C ASP A 108 -4.45 19.23 -3.95
N ARG A 109 -4.96 18.64 -2.85
CA ARG A 109 -4.21 18.54 -1.61
C ARG A 109 -2.92 17.72 -1.77
N LEU A 110 -2.97 16.59 -2.47
CA LEU A 110 -1.76 15.81 -2.75
C LEU A 110 -0.81 16.56 -3.68
N ALA A 111 -1.33 17.27 -4.69
CA ALA A 111 -0.50 18.11 -5.58
C ALA A 111 0.26 19.20 -4.80
N GLU A 112 -0.40 19.86 -3.82
CA GLU A 112 0.22 20.84 -2.93
C GLU A 112 1.37 20.24 -2.11
N LEU A 113 1.22 18.98 -1.67
CA LEU A 113 2.20 18.29 -0.83
C LEU A 113 3.39 17.74 -1.62
N ALA A 114 3.25 17.52 -2.93
CA ALA A 114 4.27 16.88 -3.75
C ALA A 114 5.59 17.67 -3.80
N GLY A 115 5.53 19.01 -3.81
CA GLY A 115 6.72 19.87 -3.78
C GLY A 115 7.45 19.77 -2.44
N PRO A 116 6.80 20.09 -1.31
CA PRO A 116 7.39 19.92 0.03
C PRO A 116 7.91 18.50 0.31
N ALA A 117 7.24 17.45 -0.16
CA ALA A 117 7.73 16.07 -0.03
C ALA A 117 9.03 15.84 -0.79
N ALA A 118 9.14 16.40 -2.01
CA ALA A 118 10.34 16.29 -2.83
C ALA A 118 11.56 16.98 -2.18
N ASP A 119 11.38 18.03 -1.38
CA ASP A 119 12.45 18.67 -0.61
C ASP A 119 13.05 17.71 0.45
N HIS A 120 12.30 16.68 0.84
CA HIS A 120 12.76 15.58 1.71
C HIS A 120 13.20 14.33 0.93
N GLY A 121 13.23 14.39 -0.40
CA GLY A 121 13.55 13.24 -1.27
C GLY A 121 12.43 12.22 -1.39
N LEU A 122 11.18 12.61 -1.08
CA LEU A 122 10.02 11.74 -1.09
C LEU A 122 9.16 11.95 -2.33
N THR A 123 8.69 10.87 -2.91
CA THR A 123 7.50 10.85 -3.78
C THR A 123 6.29 10.58 -2.89
N ILE A 124 5.14 11.20 -3.19
CA ILE A 124 3.91 10.89 -2.48
C ILE A 124 2.93 10.13 -3.37
N GLY A 125 2.07 9.35 -2.74
CA GLY A 125 1.05 8.57 -3.42
C GLY A 125 -0.23 8.39 -2.62
N TYR A 126 -1.14 7.66 -3.20
CA TYR A 126 -2.42 7.32 -2.61
C TYR A 126 -2.70 5.83 -2.73
N HIS A 127 -3.30 5.25 -1.68
CA HIS A 127 -3.74 3.87 -1.61
C HIS A 127 -5.28 3.80 -1.53
N ASN A 128 -5.88 2.93 -2.34
CA ASN A 128 -7.33 2.76 -2.38
C ASN A 128 -7.83 1.67 -1.45
N HIS A 129 -9.10 1.83 -1.09
CA HIS A 129 -9.95 0.77 -0.54
C HIS A 129 -11.03 0.41 -1.55
N ARG A 130 -12.08 -0.31 -1.10
CA ARG A 130 -13.17 -0.71 -1.99
C ARG A 130 -14.08 0.43 -2.44
N TRP A 131 -14.26 1.46 -1.59
CA TRP A 131 -15.24 2.53 -1.86
C TRP A 131 -14.85 3.42 -3.03
N GLU A 132 -13.58 3.64 -3.30
CA GLU A 132 -13.10 4.40 -4.46
C GLU A 132 -13.43 3.71 -5.79
N LEU A 133 -13.64 2.38 -5.74
CA LEU A 133 -14.00 1.59 -6.91
C LEU A 133 -15.51 1.35 -6.98
N ALA A 134 -16.18 1.17 -5.84
CA ALA A 134 -17.63 0.95 -5.77
C ALA A 134 -18.42 2.23 -6.08
N GLN A 135 -17.91 3.40 -5.68
CA GLN A 135 -18.54 4.67 -5.99
C GLN A 135 -18.32 5.08 -7.44
N GLN A 136 -19.39 5.54 -8.07
CA GLN A 136 -19.36 5.98 -9.47
C GLN A 136 -19.53 7.50 -9.54
N VAL A 137 -18.60 8.15 -10.22
CA VAL A 137 -18.65 9.59 -10.53
C VAL A 137 -18.46 9.74 -12.04
N ASP A 138 -19.34 10.50 -12.68
CA ASP A 138 -19.35 10.67 -14.15
C ASP A 138 -19.43 9.32 -14.92
N GLY A 139 -20.06 8.30 -14.34
CA GLY A 139 -20.21 6.95 -14.93
C GLY A 139 -18.95 6.09 -14.90
N ARG A 140 -17.95 6.45 -14.10
CA ARG A 140 -16.70 5.69 -13.91
C ARG A 140 -16.41 5.51 -12.42
N PRO A 141 -15.65 4.48 -12.03
CA PRO A 141 -15.12 4.36 -10.67
C PRO A 141 -14.43 5.64 -10.22
N ALA A 142 -14.69 6.06 -8.98
CA ALA A 142 -14.15 7.32 -8.44
C ALA A 142 -12.61 7.33 -8.46
N LEU A 143 -11.94 6.20 -8.26
CA LEU A 143 -10.48 6.09 -8.38
C LEU A 143 -9.96 6.43 -9.78
N GLU A 144 -10.69 6.08 -10.84
CA GLU A 144 -10.29 6.44 -12.21
C GLU A 144 -10.45 7.94 -12.46
N VAL A 145 -11.53 8.53 -11.94
CA VAL A 145 -11.71 9.99 -12.00
C VAL A 145 -10.61 10.71 -11.22
N PHE A 146 -10.24 10.18 -10.08
CA PHE A 146 -9.15 10.69 -9.26
C PHE A 146 -7.81 10.62 -10.00
N ALA A 147 -7.49 9.49 -10.63
CA ALA A 147 -6.26 9.33 -11.40
C ALA A 147 -6.12 10.35 -12.54
N ASP A 148 -7.24 10.72 -13.19
CA ASP A 148 -7.26 11.77 -14.23
C ASP A 148 -7.00 13.18 -13.65
N LEU A 149 -7.32 13.40 -12.37
CA LEU A 149 -7.19 14.70 -11.70
C LEU A 149 -5.86 14.85 -10.95
N LEU A 150 -5.14 13.75 -10.72
CA LEU A 150 -3.88 13.76 -9.98
C LEU A 150 -2.77 14.48 -10.77
N ASP A 151 -1.98 15.26 -10.05
CA ASP A 151 -0.68 15.73 -10.52
C ASP A 151 0.23 14.56 -10.91
N ASP A 152 1.04 14.72 -11.95
CA ASP A 152 1.93 13.65 -12.46
C ASP A 152 3.00 13.21 -11.46
N ARG A 153 3.29 14.01 -10.44
CA ARG A 153 4.23 13.69 -9.35
C ARG A 153 3.64 12.76 -8.30
N VAL A 154 2.31 12.53 -8.31
CA VAL A 154 1.62 11.66 -7.35
C VAL A 154 1.41 10.29 -7.96
N VAL A 155 1.85 9.26 -7.25
CA VAL A 155 1.75 7.86 -7.70
C VAL A 155 0.56 7.14 -7.06
N LEU A 156 0.24 5.96 -7.56
CA LEU A 156 -0.77 5.09 -6.97
C LEU A 156 -0.14 3.80 -6.45
N GLU A 157 -0.56 3.45 -5.27
CA GLU A 157 -0.48 2.11 -4.72
C GLU A 157 -1.87 1.50 -4.82
N VAL A 158 -2.03 0.47 -5.64
CA VAL A 158 -3.34 -0.14 -5.84
C VAL A 158 -3.51 -1.36 -4.94
N ASP A 159 -4.48 -1.28 -4.04
CA ASP A 159 -4.97 -2.47 -3.36
C ASP A 159 -5.83 -3.30 -4.30
N THR A 160 -5.26 -4.41 -4.72
CA THR A 160 -5.87 -5.25 -5.77
C THR A 160 -7.08 -6.04 -5.26
N TYR A 161 -7.06 -6.46 -3.99
CA TYR A 161 -8.17 -7.17 -3.39
C TYR A 161 -9.37 -6.25 -3.16
N TRP A 162 -9.15 -5.09 -2.55
CA TRP A 162 -10.22 -4.12 -2.33
C TRP A 162 -10.74 -3.54 -3.64
N ALA A 163 -9.91 -3.47 -4.68
CA ALA A 163 -10.40 -3.12 -6.01
C ALA A 163 -11.37 -4.18 -6.57
N ALA A 164 -11.05 -5.46 -6.43
CA ALA A 164 -11.95 -6.55 -6.82
C ALA A 164 -13.25 -6.55 -6.00
N VAL A 165 -13.17 -6.34 -4.67
CA VAL A 165 -14.34 -6.19 -3.81
C VAL A 165 -15.19 -4.97 -4.21
N GLY A 166 -14.56 -3.90 -4.69
CA GLY A 166 -15.23 -2.73 -5.27
C GLY A 166 -15.93 -2.99 -6.60
N GLY A 167 -15.81 -4.21 -7.15
CA GLY A 167 -16.57 -4.68 -8.31
C GLY A 167 -15.92 -4.42 -9.66
N VAL A 168 -14.61 -4.13 -9.72
CA VAL A 168 -13.90 -3.88 -10.98
C VAL A 168 -13.02 -5.06 -11.39
N SER A 169 -12.75 -5.19 -12.69
CA SER A 169 -11.72 -6.06 -13.22
C SER A 169 -10.35 -5.43 -12.92
N VAL A 170 -9.58 -6.05 -12.02
CA VAL A 170 -8.31 -5.49 -11.55
C VAL A 170 -7.27 -5.37 -12.68
N PRO A 171 -7.05 -6.39 -13.55
CA PRO A 171 -6.11 -6.24 -14.66
C PRO A 171 -6.49 -5.10 -15.61
N GLU A 172 -7.80 -4.91 -15.88
CA GLU A 172 -8.26 -3.81 -16.73
C GLU A 172 -8.09 -2.44 -16.05
N LEU A 173 -8.35 -2.35 -14.74
CA LEU A 173 -8.10 -1.14 -13.97
C LEU A 173 -6.61 -0.76 -14.04
N LEU A 174 -5.71 -1.71 -13.75
CA LEU A 174 -4.26 -1.49 -13.79
C LEU A 174 -3.78 -1.04 -15.18
N ALA A 175 -4.34 -1.64 -16.25
CA ALA A 175 -4.03 -1.23 -17.61
C ALA A 175 -4.47 0.21 -17.93
N ARG A 176 -5.61 0.67 -17.38
CA ARG A 176 -6.08 2.05 -17.53
C ARG A 176 -5.27 3.05 -16.70
N LEU A 177 -4.91 2.70 -15.47
CA LEU A 177 -4.09 3.54 -14.59
C LEU A 177 -2.63 3.63 -15.05
N GLY A 178 -2.14 2.61 -15.75
CA GLY A 178 -0.85 2.61 -16.44
C GLY A 178 0.34 2.80 -15.49
N GLU A 179 1.31 3.59 -15.93
CA GLU A 179 2.58 3.82 -15.21
C GLU A 179 2.44 4.61 -13.91
N ARG A 180 1.26 5.18 -13.64
CA ARG A 180 0.97 5.81 -12.36
C ARG A 180 0.94 4.80 -11.21
N VAL A 181 0.65 3.53 -11.51
CA VAL A 181 0.69 2.44 -10.53
C VAL A 181 2.14 2.02 -10.31
N GLN A 182 2.69 2.37 -9.16
CA GLN A 182 4.06 2.03 -8.79
C GLN A 182 4.15 0.97 -7.70
N LEU A 183 3.07 0.76 -6.95
CA LEU A 183 2.98 -0.26 -5.92
C LEU A 183 1.64 -1.01 -6.03
N LEU A 184 1.65 -2.27 -5.61
CA LEU A 184 0.46 -3.10 -5.49
C LEU A 184 0.40 -3.68 -4.09
N HIS A 185 -0.71 -3.47 -3.37
CA HIS A 185 -1.05 -4.35 -2.26
C HIS A 185 -1.60 -5.66 -2.81
N VAL A 186 -0.88 -6.74 -2.56
CA VAL A 186 -1.23 -8.08 -3.00
C VAL A 186 -1.87 -8.83 -1.85
N LYS A 187 -3.16 -9.02 -1.97
CA LYS A 187 -4.02 -9.76 -1.04
C LYS A 187 -4.81 -10.79 -1.83
N ASP A 188 -5.31 -11.82 -1.16
CA ASP A 188 -6.18 -12.82 -1.75
C ASP A 188 -7.32 -13.19 -0.78
N GLY A 189 -8.28 -13.95 -1.24
CA GLY A 189 -9.45 -14.37 -0.49
C GLY A 189 -10.67 -14.57 -1.37
N PRO A 190 -11.87 -14.76 -0.80
CA PRO A 190 -13.11 -15.03 -1.54
C PRO A 190 -13.74 -13.78 -2.21
N ILE A 191 -13.07 -12.62 -2.21
CA ILE A 191 -13.55 -11.33 -2.74
C ILE A 191 -14.83 -10.89 -2.02
N THR A 192 -14.71 -10.70 -0.70
CA THR A 192 -15.79 -10.26 0.18
C THR A 192 -15.33 -9.10 1.07
N ASP A 193 -16.29 -8.41 1.69
CA ASP A 193 -16.05 -7.30 2.63
C ASP A 193 -15.47 -7.74 3.98
N ASP A 194 -15.43 -9.03 4.28
CA ASP A 194 -14.88 -9.55 5.54
C ASP A 194 -13.36 -9.65 5.46
N PRO A 195 -12.60 -8.76 6.14
CA PRO A 195 -11.14 -8.83 6.11
C PRO A 195 -10.59 -10.10 6.77
N LYS A 196 -11.34 -10.78 7.64
CA LYS A 196 -10.92 -12.05 8.25
C LYS A 196 -11.00 -13.24 7.29
N ALA A 197 -11.71 -13.08 6.18
CA ALA A 197 -11.77 -14.07 5.12
C ALA A 197 -10.57 -14.00 4.16
N GLN A 198 -9.66 -13.04 4.32
CA GLN A 198 -8.45 -12.96 3.52
C GLN A 198 -7.60 -14.23 3.69
N LEU A 199 -6.96 -14.63 2.61
CA LEU A 199 -6.13 -15.84 2.48
C LEU A 199 -4.75 -15.48 1.94
N PRO A 200 -3.74 -16.34 2.12
CA PRO A 200 -2.46 -16.18 1.46
C PRO A 200 -2.60 -16.08 -0.06
N ALA A 201 -1.70 -15.31 -0.69
CA ALA A 201 -1.69 -15.16 -2.14
C ALA A 201 -1.66 -16.53 -2.85
N GLY A 202 -2.56 -16.73 -3.82
CA GLY A 202 -2.75 -17.97 -4.56
C GLY A 202 -3.71 -18.98 -3.91
N GLU A 203 -4.26 -18.69 -2.73
CA GLU A 203 -5.21 -19.59 -2.04
C GLU A 203 -6.67 -19.11 -2.14
N GLY A 204 -6.90 -17.92 -2.70
CA GLY A 204 -8.22 -17.32 -2.84
C GLY A 204 -8.76 -17.34 -4.25
N ALA A 205 -9.61 -16.36 -4.56
CA ALA A 205 -10.31 -16.22 -5.83
C ALA A 205 -9.68 -15.15 -6.76
N MET A 206 -8.61 -14.48 -6.32
CA MET A 206 -7.92 -13.49 -7.14
C MET A 206 -7.08 -14.15 -8.23
N ASP A 207 -7.16 -13.66 -9.45
CA ASP A 207 -6.21 -14.04 -10.52
C ASP A 207 -4.90 -13.26 -10.33
N ILE A 208 -4.13 -13.64 -9.29
CA ILE A 208 -2.87 -12.97 -8.95
C ILE A 208 -1.91 -12.92 -10.16
N PRO A 209 -1.70 -13.99 -10.96
CA PRO A 209 -0.83 -13.92 -12.14
C PRO A 209 -1.26 -12.83 -13.13
N ALA A 210 -2.56 -12.71 -13.43
CA ALA A 210 -3.06 -11.68 -14.34
C ALA A 210 -2.89 -10.27 -13.76
N VAL A 211 -3.09 -10.10 -12.45
CA VAL A 211 -2.84 -8.84 -11.74
C VAL A 211 -1.38 -8.43 -11.87
N LEU A 212 -0.45 -9.33 -11.56
CA LEU A 212 0.99 -9.05 -11.63
C LEU A 212 1.47 -8.76 -13.05
N ALA A 213 0.91 -9.44 -14.04
CA ALA A 213 1.21 -9.20 -15.45
C ALA A 213 0.73 -7.83 -15.95
N ALA A 214 -0.35 -7.29 -15.37
CA ALA A 214 -0.88 -5.97 -15.73
C ALA A 214 -0.05 -4.80 -15.18
N ALA A 215 0.73 -5.00 -14.09
CA ALA A 215 1.64 -4.00 -13.53
C ALA A 215 3.02 -4.61 -13.19
N PRO A 216 3.78 -5.06 -14.17
CA PRO A 216 4.97 -5.92 -13.96
C PRO A 216 6.15 -5.18 -13.29
N ARG A 217 6.13 -3.85 -13.26
CA ARG A 217 7.18 -3.02 -12.64
C ARG A 217 6.83 -2.53 -11.25
N ALA A 218 5.58 -2.67 -10.83
CA ALA A 218 5.13 -2.21 -9.52
C ALA A 218 5.77 -3.04 -8.40
N LEU A 219 6.15 -2.38 -7.31
CA LEU A 219 6.56 -3.04 -6.08
C LEU A 219 5.39 -3.85 -5.53
N ARG A 220 5.62 -5.12 -5.26
CA ARG A 220 4.60 -6.01 -4.69
C ARG A 220 4.67 -5.93 -3.16
N VAL A 221 3.61 -5.48 -2.53
CA VAL A 221 3.52 -5.36 -1.07
C VAL A 221 2.47 -6.36 -0.58
N VAL A 222 2.91 -7.37 0.16
CA VAL A 222 2.00 -8.33 0.79
C VAL A 222 1.32 -7.67 1.98
N GLU A 223 0.02 -7.80 2.10
CA GLU A 223 -0.73 -7.32 3.26
C GLU A 223 -1.91 -8.21 3.62
N PHE A 224 -2.22 -8.22 4.91
CA PHE A 224 -3.50 -8.65 5.47
C PHE A 224 -4.08 -7.54 6.35
N ASP A 225 -5.33 -7.16 6.12
CA ASP A 225 -6.06 -6.29 7.06
C ASP A 225 -6.44 -7.07 8.32
N ALA A 226 -6.82 -8.34 8.14
CA ALA A 226 -6.98 -9.33 9.19
C ALA A 226 -6.79 -10.74 8.60
N TYR A 227 -6.49 -11.69 9.44
CA TYR A 227 -6.32 -13.10 9.05
C TYR A 227 -6.82 -14.01 10.16
N ALA A 228 -7.52 -15.08 9.81
CA ALA A 228 -8.08 -16.03 10.79
C ALA A 228 -7.02 -17.01 11.33
N GLY A 229 -5.92 -17.20 10.62
CA GLY A 229 -4.78 -18.05 11.00
C GLY A 229 -3.65 -17.28 11.70
N ASP A 230 -2.47 -17.90 11.80
CA ASP A 230 -1.26 -17.21 12.24
C ASP A 230 -0.79 -16.24 11.14
N ILE A 231 -0.71 -14.96 11.47
CA ILE A 231 -0.40 -13.91 10.50
C ILE A 231 0.98 -14.09 9.86
N PHE A 232 1.97 -14.57 10.61
CA PHE A 232 3.31 -14.78 10.09
C PHE A 232 3.36 -15.99 9.15
N GLU A 233 2.57 -17.04 9.41
CA GLU A 233 2.42 -18.17 8.47
C GLU A 233 1.74 -17.69 7.17
N GLY A 234 0.70 -16.86 7.26
CA GLY A 234 0.04 -16.26 6.10
C GLY A 234 0.98 -15.40 5.24
N LEU A 235 1.81 -14.58 5.89
CA LEU A 235 2.82 -13.76 5.22
C LEU A 235 3.90 -14.62 4.54
N ALA A 236 4.37 -15.68 5.21
CA ALA A 236 5.35 -16.61 4.65
C ALA A 236 4.82 -17.34 3.42
N ALA A 237 3.55 -17.80 3.46
CA ALA A 237 2.90 -18.46 2.34
C ALA A 237 2.75 -17.52 1.15
N SER A 238 2.31 -16.28 1.38
CA SER A 238 2.19 -15.25 0.34
C SER A 238 3.53 -14.91 -0.30
N LEU A 239 4.60 -14.76 0.50
CA LEU A 239 5.94 -14.51 0.00
C LEU A 239 6.45 -15.67 -0.86
N ALA A 240 6.24 -16.91 -0.42
CA ALA A 240 6.64 -18.10 -1.16
C ALA A 240 5.93 -18.19 -2.51
N TYR A 241 4.62 -17.92 -2.55
CA TYR A 241 3.84 -17.87 -3.78
C TYR A 241 4.38 -16.82 -4.75
N LEU A 242 4.59 -15.58 -4.28
CA LEU A 242 5.07 -14.48 -5.14
C LEU A 242 6.48 -14.71 -5.69
N ARG A 243 7.36 -15.37 -4.94
CA ARG A 243 8.69 -15.79 -5.43
C ARG A 243 8.62 -16.80 -6.56
N GLY A 244 7.62 -17.67 -6.55
CA GLY A 244 7.38 -18.63 -7.63
C GLY A 244 6.80 -17.99 -8.90
N HIS A 245 6.32 -16.75 -8.83
CA HIS A 245 5.68 -15.99 -9.93
C HIS A 245 6.43 -14.68 -10.24
N ALA A 246 7.74 -14.63 -9.99
CA ALA A 246 8.62 -13.48 -10.24
C ALA A 246 9.07 -13.39 -11.70
#